data_ac807e2171b7710e9c28ab11a50dfced
#
_entry.id   ac807e2171b7710e9c28ab11a50dfced
#
_cell.length_a   1.000
_cell.length_b   1.000
_cell.length_c   1.000
_cell.angle_alpha   90.00
_cell.angle_beta   90.00
_cell.angle_gamma   90.00
#
_symmetry.space_group_name_H-M   'P 1'
#
loop_
_entity.id
_entity.type
_entity.pdbx_description
1 polymer ?
#
loop_
_entity_poly.entity_id
_entity_poly.type
_entity_poly.pdbx_seq_one_letter_code
_entity_poly.pdbx_strand_id
1 'polypeptide(L)'
;QRPAKIAEYREYIRVIKALLAGEETEYSLNGESHAVQFQNTHLDYIDLEHPIPMMVGGFGPRAQGLAGELGDGVITGIPRGGAISSVLANVKRGADAVGRSLDGGFRVYALANLLMLEKGETLASERVVAECGPAIMANVHYLVDFIRETGREPPDYVLPIWEEYMAFHMSRDEATRHMALHQSHYSY
;
A
#
# COMPACT_ATOMS: atom_id res chain seq x y z
N GLN A 1 2.80 15.03 -1.64
CA GLN A 1 2.96 14.57 -0.24
C GLN A 1 4.00 13.46 -0.24
N ARG A 2 5.07 13.58 0.57
CA ARG A 2 6.09 12.53 0.65
C ARG A 2 5.52 11.23 1.23
N PRO A 3 6.02 10.07 0.80
CA PRO A 3 5.68 8.80 1.45
C PRO A 3 6.07 8.81 2.93
N ALA A 4 5.25 8.22 3.78
CA ALA A 4 5.56 8.07 5.19
C ALA A 4 6.79 7.15 5.38
N LYS A 5 7.70 7.54 6.27
CA LYS A 5 8.79 6.65 6.67
C LYS A 5 8.25 5.46 7.44
N ILE A 6 8.94 4.31 7.37
CA ILE A 6 8.47 3.09 8.06
C ILE A 6 8.36 3.28 9.57
N ALA A 7 9.21 4.11 10.17
CA ALA A 7 9.13 4.43 11.60
C ALA A 7 7.87 5.26 11.93
N GLU A 8 7.53 6.25 11.09
CA GLU A 8 6.31 7.05 11.23
C GLU A 8 5.07 6.16 11.07
N TYR A 9 5.10 5.23 10.11
CA TYR A 9 4.00 4.29 9.87
C TYR A 9 3.84 3.31 11.04
N ARG A 10 4.94 2.80 11.60
CA ARG A 10 4.92 1.96 12.82
C ARG A 10 4.28 2.69 13.99
N GLU A 11 4.71 3.91 14.25
CA GLU A 11 4.19 4.73 15.35
C GLU A 11 2.69 5.00 15.17
N TYR A 12 2.27 5.33 13.96
CA TYR A 12 0.87 5.55 13.63
C TYR A 12 0.00 4.31 13.91
N ILE A 13 0.44 3.12 13.48
CA ILE A 13 -0.29 1.87 13.75
C ILE A 13 -0.33 1.58 15.24
N ARG A 14 0.78 1.77 15.96
CA ARG A 14 0.85 1.57 17.42
C ARG A 14 -0.19 2.43 18.15
N VAL A 15 -0.23 3.71 17.82
CA VAL A 15 -1.17 4.66 18.44
C VAL A 15 -2.62 4.28 18.15
N ILE A 16 -2.95 3.95 16.90
CA ILE A 16 -4.32 3.51 16.55
C ILE A 16 -4.70 2.25 17.33
N LYS A 17 -3.80 1.26 17.43
CA LYS A 17 -4.10 0.03 18.18
C LYS A 17 -4.34 0.31 19.68
N ALA A 18 -3.56 1.17 20.30
CA ALA A 18 -3.76 1.57 21.68
C ALA A 18 -5.12 2.27 21.88
N LEU A 19 -5.48 3.20 20.96
CA LEU A 19 -6.79 3.85 21.00
C LEU A 19 -7.94 2.87 20.82
N LEU A 20 -7.82 1.91 19.88
CA LEU A 20 -8.85 0.86 19.68
C LEU A 20 -8.93 -0.12 20.86
N ALA A 21 -7.91 -0.19 21.70
CA ALA A 21 -7.94 -0.91 22.98
C ALA A 21 -8.48 -0.06 24.14
N GLY A 22 -8.86 1.20 23.89
CA GLY A 22 -9.34 2.12 24.93
C GLY A 22 -8.24 2.73 25.78
N GLU A 23 -6.97 2.59 25.37
CA GLU A 23 -5.82 3.04 26.14
C GLU A 23 -5.49 4.52 25.85
N GLU A 24 -4.97 5.22 26.86
CA GLU A 24 -4.22 6.46 26.66
C GLU A 24 -2.84 6.12 26.12
N THR A 25 -2.35 6.88 25.16
CA THR A 25 -1.04 6.67 24.55
C THR A 25 -0.41 8.01 24.16
N GLU A 26 0.86 7.98 23.79
CA GLU A 26 1.56 9.15 23.25
C GLU A 26 1.75 9.03 21.75
N TYR A 27 1.60 10.12 21.05
CA TYR A 27 1.93 10.25 19.63
C TYR A 27 2.99 11.32 19.43
N SER A 28 4.10 10.93 18.80
CA SER A 28 5.21 11.86 18.52
C SER A 28 5.09 12.41 17.10
N LEU A 29 4.96 13.73 16.97
CA LEU A 29 4.88 14.45 15.71
C LEU A 29 5.89 15.61 15.72
N ASN A 30 6.77 15.66 14.70
CA ASN A 30 7.78 16.72 14.55
C ASN A 30 8.71 16.93 15.77
N GLY A 31 8.94 15.89 16.56
CA GLY A 31 9.77 15.93 17.76
C GLY A 31 9.05 16.35 19.04
N GLU A 32 7.75 16.60 18.95
CA GLU A 32 6.89 16.86 20.12
C GLU A 32 6.03 15.61 20.39
N SER A 33 5.86 15.27 21.66
CA SER A 33 4.99 14.17 22.11
C SER A 33 3.69 14.73 22.67
N HIS A 34 2.58 14.14 22.25
CA HIS A 34 1.24 14.52 22.64
C HIS A 34 0.51 13.30 23.20
N ALA A 35 -0.09 13.44 24.38
CA ALA A 35 -0.99 12.42 24.89
C ALA A 35 -2.28 12.39 24.05
N VAL A 36 -2.70 11.20 23.67
CA VAL A 36 -3.92 10.97 22.87
C VAL A 36 -4.76 9.88 23.51
N GLN A 37 -6.07 10.12 23.59
CA GLN A 37 -7.05 9.15 24.12
C GLN A 37 -8.44 9.44 23.55
N PHE A 38 -9.30 8.46 23.56
CA PHE A 38 -10.72 8.71 23.32
C PHE A 38 -11.35 9.42 24.50
N GLN A 39 -12.13 10.47 24.22
CA GLN A 39 -12.88 11.21 25.24
C GLN A 39 -14.26 10.56 25.46
N ASN A 40 -14.76 10.69 26.70
CA ASN A 40 -16.14 10.30 27.04
C ASN A 40 -16.49 8.84 26.71
N THR A 41 -15.56 7.91 26.83
CA THR A 41 -15.78 6.47 26.55
C THR A 41 -16.94 5.87 27.37
N HIS A 42 -17.28 6.47 28.53
CA HIS A 42 -18.40 6.06 29.36
C HIS A 42 -19.79 6.29 28.73
N LEU A 43 -19.85 6.97 27.57
CA LEU A 43 -21.10 7.18 26.82
C LEU A 43 -21.36 6.06 25.78
N ASP A 44 -20.55 5.01 25.74
CA ASP A 44 -20.66 3.83 24.88
C ASP A 44 -20.84 4.11 23.38
N TYR A 45 -20.35 5.26 22.90
CA TYR A 45 -20.38 5.59 21.47
C TYR A 45 -19.23 4.94 20.68
N ILE A 46 -18.27 4.34 21.37
CA ILE A 46 -17.18 3.56 20.80
C ILE A 46 -17.24 2.15 21.43
N ASP A 47 -17.36 1.14 20.60
CA ASP A 47 -17.28 -0.24 21.03
C ASP A 47 -15.80 -0.63 21.26
N LEU A 48 -15.39 -0.73 22.50
CA LEU A 48 -14.06 -1.14 22.92
C LEU A 48 -14.00 -2.63 23.34
N GLU A 49 -15.16 -3.29 23.48
CA GLU A 49 -15.24 -4.70 23.85
C GLU A 49 -14.98 -5.63 22.67
N HIS A 50 -15.30 -5.16 21.45
CA HIS A 50 -15.12 -5.93 20.23
C HIS A 50 -14.02 -5.29 19.36
N PRO A 51 -12.76 -5.68 19.55
CA PRO A 51 -11.64 -5.05 18.88
C PRO A 51 -11.74 -5.20 17.35
N ILE A 52 -11.58 -4.07 16.65
CA ILE A 52 -11.56 -4.01 15.18
C ILE A 52 -10.21 -4.52 14.69
N PRO A 53 -10.17 -5.58 13.84
CA PRO A 53 -8.92 -6.08 13.30
C PRO A 53 -8.19 -5.03 12.46
N MET A 54 -6.92 -4.80 12.74
CA MET A 54 -6.06 -3.85 12.02
C MET A 54 -5.42 -4.50 10.79
N MET A 55 -5.92 -4.17 9.60
CA MET A 55 -5.30 -4.59 8.35
C MET A 55 -4.26 -3.57 7.91
N VAL A 56 -3.00 -3.98 7.84
CA VAL A 56 -1.89 -3.10 7.46
C VAL A 56 -1.64 -3.17 5.95
N GLY A 57 -1.71 -2.02 5.27
CA GLY A 57 -1.36 -1.91 3.85
C GLY A 57 0.14 -2.05 3.65
N GLY A 58 0.60 -2.98 2.81
CA GLY A 58 2.03 -3.21 2.58
C GLY A 58 2.35 -3.75 1.21
N PHE A 59 2.95 -2.92 0.33
CA PHE A 59 3.40 -3.34 -1.00
C PHE A 59 4.90 -3.71 -1.03
N GLY A 60 5.70 -3.14 -0.13
CA GLY A 60 7.12 -3.44 -0.02
C GLY A 60 7.47 -4.30 1.21
N PRO A 61 8.66 -4.93 1.22
CA PRO A 61 9.04 -5.90 2.24
C PRO A 61 9.06 -5.33 3.66
N ARG A 62 9.38 -4.04 3.83
CA ARG A 62 9.38 -3.38 5.15
C ARG A 62 7.96 -3.19 5.70
N ALA A 63 7.01 -2.74 4.86
CA ALA A 63 5.62 -2.55 5.27
C ALA A 63 4.93 -3.91 5.50
N GLN A 64 5.25 -4.94 4.70
CA GLN A 64 4.80 -6.31 4.93
C GLN A 64 5.34 -6.88 6.25
N GLY A 65 6.60 -6.60 6.59
CA GLY A 65 7.17 -6.94 7.89
C GLY A 65 6.43 -6.24 9.04
N LEU A 66 6.11 -4.95 8.86
CA LEU A 66 5.35 -4.18 9.84
C LEU A 66 3.95 -4.75 10.07
N ALA A 67 3.30 -5.28 9.03
CA ALA A 67 2.04 -6.00 9.18
C ALA A 67 2.18 -7.24 10.07
N GLY A 68 3.27 -7.99 9.93
CA GLY A 68 3.58 -9.12 10.81
C GLY A 68 3.88 -8.69 12.25
N GLU A 69 4.56 -7.58 12.42
CA GLU A 69 4.92 -7.02 13.71
C GLU A 69 3.68 -6.56 14.51
N LEU A 70 2.78 -5.81 13.88
CA LEU A 70 1.72 -5.07 14.56
C LEU A 70 0.29 -5.36 14.05
N GLY A 71 0.13 -5.82 12.81
CA GLY A 71 -1.18 -5.98 12.18
C GLY A 71 -1.89 -7.28 12.57
N ASP A 72 -3.19 -7.33 12.37
CA ASP A 72 -4.00 -8.54 12.44
C ASP A 72 -4.17 -9.15 11.04
N GLY A 73 -3.65 -8.45 10.04
CA GLY A 73 -3.53 -8.91 8.68
C GLY A 73 -2.76 -7.93 7.81
N VAL A 74 -2.53 -8.33 6.56
CA VAL A 74 -1.88 -7.52 5.53
C VAL A 74 -2.78 -7.39 4.31
N ILE A 75 -2.85 -6.18 3.74
CA ILE A 75 -3.41 -5.92 2.41
C ILE A 75 -2.25 -5.57 1.49
N THR A 76 -2.08 -6.31 0.40
CA THR A 76 -0.97 -6.11 -0.55
C THR A 76 -1.45 -6.24 -2.00
N GLY A 77 -0.60 -5.90 -2.97
CA GLY A 77 -0.81 -6.28 -4.36
C GLY A 77 -0.31 -7.70 -4.63
N ILE A 78 -0.73 -8.29 -5.74
CA ILE A 78 -0.15 -9.54 -6.22
C ILE A 78 1.29 -9.26 -6.65
N PRO A 79 2.30 -9.95 -6.07
CA PRO A 79 3.69 -9.74 -6.46
C PRO A 79 3.89 -10.10 -7.94
N ARG A 80 4.65 -9.29 -8.65
CA ARG A 80 5.06 -9.63 -10.02
C ARG A 80 5.90 -10.90 -9.98
N GLY A 81 5.60 -11.83 -10.89
CA GLY A 81 6.18 -13.18 -10.85
C GLY A 81 5.46 -14.15 -9.91
N GLY A 82 4.36 -13.72 -9.28
CA GLY A 82 3.34 -14.62 -8.74
C GLY A 82 3.58 -15.22 -7.36
N ALA A 83 4.71 -14.97 -6.71
CA ALA A 83 5.00 -15.66 -5.45
C ALA A 83 4.48 -14.91 -4.21
N ILE A 84 3.24 -15.16 -3.83
CA ILE A 84 2.70 -14.71 -2.54
C ILE A 84 3.56 -15.18 -1.34
N SER A 85 4.31 -16.25 -1.51
CA SER A 85 5.27 -16.76 -0.53
C SER A 85 6.30 -15.72 -0.09
N SER A 86 6.70 -14.81 -0.97
CA SER A 86 7.61 -13.71 -0.62
C SER A 86 6.97 -12.71 0.36
N VAL A 87 5.67 -12.44 0.20
CA VAL A 87 4.88 -11.60 1.12
C VAL A 87 4.79 -12.29 2.48
N LEU A 88 4.43 -13.57 2.48
CA LEU A 88 4.31 -14.37 3.71
C LEU A 88 5.65 -14.44 4.46
N ALA A 89 6.76 -14.60 3.75
CA ALA A 89 8.10 -14.59 4.34
C ALA A 89 8.45 -13.24 4.98
N ASN A 90 8.07 -12.13 4.36
CA ASN A 90 8.28 -10.79 4.92
C ASN A 90 7.43 -10.56 6.16
N VAL A 91 6.15 -10.93 6.12
CA VAL A 91 5.22 -10.86 7.26
C VAL A 91 5.76 -11.71 8.42
N LYS A 92 6.15 -12.96 8.14
CA LYS A 92 6.72 -13.85 9.16
C LYS A 92 7.97 -13.25 9.79
N ARG A 93 8.88 -12.70 9.00
CA ARG A 93 10.11 -12.07 9.51
C ARG A 93 9.80 -10.92 10.46
N GLY A 94 8.79 -10.09 10.16
CA GLY A 94 8.36 -9.01 11.04
C GLY A 94 7.80 -9.52 12.36
N ALA A 95 6.97 -10.56 12.33
CA ALA A 95 6.43 -11.20 13.52
C ALA A 95 7.54 -11.84 14.38
N ASP A 96 8.44 -12.60 13.76
CA ASP A 96 9.57 -13.24 14.45
C ASP A 96 10.47 -12.23 15.16
N ALA A 97 10.69 -11.05 14.55
CA ALA A 97 11.52 -9.99 15.13
C ALA A 97 11.01 -9.47 16.48
N VAL A 98 9.73 -9.61 16.76
CA VAL A 98 9.10 -9.22 18.02
C VAL A 98 8.56 -10.41 18.83
N GLY A 99 8.93 -11.62 18.45
CA GLY A 99 8.52 -12.85 19.14
C GLY A 99 7.03 -13.17 19.03
N ARG A 100 6.36 -12.64 17.99
CA ARG A 100 4.92 -12.85 17.78
C ARG A 100 4.66 -14.10 16.94
N SER A 101 3.75 -14.94 17.39
CA SER A 101 3.19 -16.03 16.58
C SER A 101 2.07 -15.50 15.69
N LEU A 102 2.10 -15.90 14.42
CA LEU A 102 1.02 -15.67 13.46
C LEU A 102 0.20 -16.97 13.38
N ASP A 103 -0.67 -17.15 14.31
CA ASP A 103 -1.62 -18.26 14.32
C ASP A 103 -2.82 -17.98 13.38
N GLY A 104 -3.79 -18.89 13.33
CA GLY A 104 -4.90 -18.89 12.36
C GLY A 104 -5.78 -17.63 12.31
N GLY A 105 -5.50 -16.61 13.12
CA GLY A 105 -6.19 -15.32 13.10
C GLY A 105 -5.61 -14.30 12.13
N PHE A 106 -4.35 -14.43 11.71
CA PHE A 106 -3.73 -13.48 10.80
C PHE A 106 -4.27 -13.64 9.36
N ARG A 107 -4.69 -12.53 8.75
CA ARG A 107 -5.33 -12.55 7.43
C ARG A 107 -4.46 -11.89 6.37
N VAL A 108 -4.46 -12.47 5.17
CA VAL A 108 -3.72 -11.95 4.00
C VAL A 108 -4.70 -11.68 2.87
N TYR A 109 -4.75 -10.43 2.44
CA TYR A 109 -5.57 -10.00 1.32
C TYR A 109 -4.67 -9.47 0.20
N ALA A 110 -4.94 -9.92 -1.02
CA ALA A 110 -4.28 -9.40 -2.20
C ALA A 110 -5.29 -8.60 -3.06
N LEU A 111 -4.92 -7.38 -3.41
CA LEU A 111 -5.65 -6.59 -4.38
C LEU A 111 -5.35 -7.13 -5.78
N ALA A 112 -6.37 -7.52 -6.50
CA ALA A 112 -6.28 -8.02 -7.87
C ALA A 112 -7.33 -7.33 -8.73
N ASN A 113 -6.92 -6.90 -9.93
CA ASN A 113 -7.85 -6.54 -10.99
C ASN A 113 -8.03 -7.76 -11.90
N LEU A 114 -9.26 -8.15 -12.15
CA LEU A 114 -9.60 -9.26 -13.00
C LEU A 114 -10.60 -8.80 -14.07
N LEU A 115 -10.23 -9.00 -15.35
CA LEU A 115 -11.11 -8.78 -16.47
C LEU A 115 -11.19 -10.07 -17.28
N MET A 116 -12.40 -10.61 -17.43
CA MET A 116 -12.62 -11.75 -18.31
C MET A 116 -12.80 -11.27 -19.76
N LEU A 117 -12.02 -11.86 -20.67
CA LEU A 117 -12.17 -11.58 -22.09
C LEU A 117 -13.47 -12.24 -22.62
N GLU A 118 -14.21 -11.52 -23.42
CA GLU A 118 -15.34 -12.05 -24.16
C GLU A 118 -14.87 -12.83 -25.38
N LYS A 119 -15.79 -13.59 -25.97
CA LYS A 119 -15.44 -14.40 -27.16
C LYS A 119 -14.96 -13.52 -28.31
N GLY A 120 -13.70 -13.72 -28.72
CA GLY A 120 -13.06 -12.98 -29.79
C GLY A 120 -12.30 -11.72 -29.35
N GLU A 121 -12.33 -11.36 -28.09
CA GLU A 121 -11.51 -10.27 -27.56
C GLU A 121 -10.05 -10.68 -27.39
N THR A 122 -9.19 -9.69 -27.49
CA THR A 122 -7.76 -9.76 -27.21
C THR A 122 -7.40 -8.72 -26.15
N LEU A 123 -6.17 -8.74 -25.65
CA LEU A 123 -5.68 -7.72 -24.72
C LEU A 123 -5.66 -6.30 -25.33
N ALA A 124 -5.71 -6.19 -26.67
CA ALA A 124 -5.75 -4.91 -27.39
C ALA A 124 -7.18 -4.47 -27.77
N SER A 125 -8.22 -5.20 -27.37
CA SER A 125 -9.60 -4.81 -27.62
C SER A 125 -9.95 -3.53 -26.86
N GLU A 126 -10.71 -2.65 -27.50
CA GLU A 126 -11.06 -1.32 -26.96
C GLU A 126 -11.64 -1.38 -25.53
N ARG A 127 -12.58 -2.29 -25.29
CA ARG A 127 -13.14 -2.49 -23.95
C ARG A 127 -12.07 -2.88 -22.93
N VAL A 128 -11.17 -3.80 -23.28
CA VAL A 128 -10.11 -4.28 -22.41
C VAL A 128 -9.14 -3.16 -22.07
N VAL A 129 -8.76 -2.35 -23.06
CA VAL A 129 -7.90 -1.18 -22.85
C VAL A 129 -8.60 -0.14 -21.98
N ALA A 130 -9.88 0.15 -22.21
CA ALA A 130 -10.63 1.11 -21.43
C ALA A 130 -10.79 0.70 -19.96
N GLU A 131 -11.06 -0.57 -19.69
CA GLU A 131 -11.28 -1.06 -18.32
C GLU A 131 -9.98 -1.34 -17.54
N CYS A 132 -8.93 -1.84 -18.19
CA CYS A 132 -7.65 -2.15 -17.53
C CYS A 132 -6.64 -1.01 -17.58
N GLY A 133 -6.73 -0.13 -18.58
CA GLY A 133 -5.76 0.94 -18.83
C GLY A 133 -5.47 1.81 -17.60
N PRO A 134 -6.48 2.34 -16.90
CA PRO A 134 -6.25 3.16 -15.71
C PRO A 134 -5.41 2.47 -14.63
N ALA A 135 -5.69 1.19 -14.34
CA ALA A 135 -4.93 0.42 -13.36
C ALA A 135 -3.49 0.12 -13.82
N ILE A 136 -3.29 -0.13 -15.12
CA ILE A 136 -1.97 -0.35 -15.72
C ILE A 136 -1.17 0.95 -15.64
N MET A 137 -1.76 2.08 -16.03
CA MET A 137 -1.10 3.37 -16.01
C MET A 137 -0.70 3.80 -14.58
N ALA A 138 -1.55 3.57 -13.59
CA ALA A 138 -1.20 3.78 -12.19
C ALA A 138 0.07 3.01 -11.80
N ASN A 139 0.18 1.74 -12.20
CA ASN A 139 1.37 0.93 -11.94
C ASN A 139 2.62 1.45 -12.67
N VAL A 140 2.48 1.99 -13.88
CA VAL A 140 3.60 2.58 -14.63
C VAL A 140 4.09 3.87 -13.96
N HIS A 141 3.19 4.72 -13.47
CA HIS A 141 3.57 5.92 -12.71
C HIS A 141 4.40 5.58 -11.46
N TYR A 142 3.96 4.63 -10.65
CA TYR A 142 4.72 4.18 -9.48
C TYR A 142 6.06 3.53 -9.86
N LEU A 143 6.11 2.82 -10.98
CA LEU A 143 7.35 2.23 -11.47
C LEU A 143 8.38 3.29 -11.82
N VAL A 144 7.98 4.39 -12.48
CA VAL A 144 8.87 5.50 -12.82
C VAL A 144 9.48 6.12 -11.56
N ASP A 145 8.65 6.45 -10.58
CA ASP A 145 9.14 7.03 -9.33
C ASP A 145 10.10 6.07 -8.60
N PHE A 146 9.75 4.79 -8.53
CA PHE A 146 10.63 3.77 -7.95
C PHE A 146 11.97 3.63 -8.66
N ILE A 147 11.99 3.64 -9.99
CA ILE A 147 13.23 3.56 -10.79
C ILE A 147 14.09 4.80 -10.56
N ARG A 148 13.49 5.99 -10.57
CA ARG A 148 14.20 7.26 -10.31
C ARG A 148 14.80 7.30 -8.90
N GLU A 149 14.08 6.84 -7.90
CA GLU A 149 14.56 6.81 -6.51
C GLU A 149 15.66 5.78 -6.26
N THR A 150 15.61 4.65 -6.97
CA THR A 150 16.51 3.51 -6.70
C THR A 150 17.65 3.39 -7.71
N GLY A 151 17.59 4.09 -8.84
CA GLY A 151 18.57 3.96 -9.93
C GLY A 151 18.55 2.60 -10.64
N ARG A 152 17.46 1.84 -10.52
CA ARG A 152 17.31 0.54 -11.19
C ARG A 152 16.97 0.71 -12.65
N GLU A 153 17.32 -0.31 -13.46
CA GLU A 153 16.92 -0.37 -14.85
C GLU A 153 15.42 -0.65 -15.00
N PRO A 154 14.77 -0.07 -16.02
CA PRO A 154 13.38 -0.39 -16.36
C PRO A 154 13.23 -1.87 -16.70
N PRO A 155 12.15 -2.53 -16.25
CA PRO A 155 11.86 -3.90 -16.64
C PRO A 155 11.58 -4.03 -18.15
N ASP A 156 11.93 -5.17 -18.73
CA ASP A 156 11.82 -5.43 -20.18
C ASP A 156 10.42 -5.12 -20.76
N TYR A 157 9.36 -5.36 -19.98
CA TYR A 157 7.98 -5.16 -20.46
C TYR A 157 7.59 -3.69 -20.65
N VAL A 158 8.33 -2.72 -20.09
CA VAL A 158 8.08 -1.28 -20.30
C VAL A 158 9.08 -0.64 -21.28
N LEU A 159 10.17 -1.33 -21.63
CA LEU A 159 11.18 -0.78 -22.53
C LEU A 159 10.61 -0.24 -23.84
N PRO A 160 9.63 -0.90 -24.51
CA PRO A 160 9.08 -0.40 -25.76
C PRO A 160 8.43 0.99 -25.69
N ILE A 161 7.96 1.39 -24.51
CA ILE A 161 7.27 2.67 -24.29
C ILE A 161 8.05 3.60 -23.34
N TRP A 162 9.21 3.17 -22.85
CA TRP A 162 9.90 3.82 -21.74
C TRP A 162 10.27 5.27 -22.04
N GLU A 163 10.91 5.52 -23.17
CA GLU A 163 11.35 6.86 -23.55
C GLU A 163 10.18 7.82 -23.75
N GLU A 164 9.14 7.38 -24.46
CA GLU A 164 7.93 8.16 -24.69
C GLU A 164 7.21 8.47 -23.38
N TYR A 165 7.06 7.46 -22.53
CA TYR A 165 6.42 7.61 -21.24
C TYR A 165 7.22 8.53 -20.30
N MET A 166 8.56 8.44 -20.29
CA MET A 166 9.41 9.34 -19.53
C MET A 166 9.30 10.79 -20.00
N ALA A 167 9.24 11.02 -21.32
CA ALA A 167 9.01 12.36 -21.87
C ALA A 167 7.66 12.92 -21.41
N PHE A 168 6.59 12.11 -21.45
CA PHE A 168 5.26 12.48 -20.93
C PHE A 168 5.30 12.78 -19.43
N HIS A 169 5.92 11.93 -18.65
CA HIS A 169 6.05 12.09 -17.19
C HIS A 169 6.80 13.38 -16.83
N MET A 170 7.92 13.65 -17.51
CA MET A 170 8.75 14.82 -17.25
C MET A 170 8.18 16.13 -17.82
N SER A 171 7.23 16.06 -18.75
CA SER A 171 6.54 17.26 -19.29
C SER A 171 5.61 17.92 -18.28
N ARG A 172 5.31 17.25 -17.17
CA ARG A 172 4.41 17.75 -16.12
C ARG A 172 5.19 18.57 -15.10
N ASP A 173 4.58 19.65 -14.62
CA ASP A 173 5.14 20.49 -13.56
C ASP A 173 5.46 19.64 -12.32
N GLU A 174 6.65 19.78 -11.75
CA GLU A 174 7.13 18.93 -10.67
C GLU A 174 6.24 19.02 -9.42
N ALA A 175 5.74 20.19 -9.08
CA ALA A 175 4.92 20.42 -7.89
C ALA A 175 3.53 19.78 -8.00
N THR A 176 2.99 19.69 -9.23
CA THR A 176 1.63 19.17 -9.50
C THR A 176 1.63 17.85 -10.25
N ARG A 177 2.79 17.33 -10.63
CA ARG A 177 2.94 16.12 -11.46
C ARG A 177 2.10 14.96 -10.95
N HIS A 178 2.17 14.67 -9.68
CA HIS A 178 1.40 13.60 -9.05
C HIS A 178 -0.11 13.72 -9.34
N MET A 179 -0.69 14.90 -9.14
CA MET A 179 -2.11 15.14 -9.42
C MET A 179 -2.43 15.03 -10.92
N ALA A 180 -1.58 15.61 -11.77
CA ALA A 180 -1.78 15.57 -13.22
C ALA A 180 -1.70 14.14 -13.79
N LEU A 181 -0.79 13.30 -13.26
CA LEU A 181 -0.66 11.90 -13.65
C LEU A 181 -1.87 11.08 -13.16
N HIS A 182 -2.35 11.30 -11.95
CA HIS A 182 -3.57 10.64 -11.46
C HIS A 182 -4.82 11.02 -12.26
N GLN A 183 -4.94 12.27 -12.68
CA GLN A 183 -6.02 12.69 -13.56
C GLN A 183 -5.99 11.98 -14.92
N SER A 184 -4.80 11.68 -15.44
CA SER A 184 -4.65 10.95 -16.72
C SER A 184 -5.19 9.52 -16.68
N HIS A 185 -5.34 8.91 -15.50
CA HIS A 185 -5.95 7.59 -15.35
C HIS A 185 -7.42 7.53 -15.77
N TYR A 186 -8.11 8.67 -15.77
CA TYR A 186 -9.52 8.80 -16.07
C TYR A 186 -9.78 9.42 -17.45
N SER A 187 -8.73 9.67 -18.22
CA SER A 187 -8.80 10.42 -19.49
C SER A 187 -8.66 9.55 -20.74
N TYR A 188 -8.81 8.23 -20.60
CA TYR A 188 -8.73 7.28 -21.70
C TYR A 188 -10.12 6.79 -22.10
#